data_396bf69f890f5c735569b6c53a1e9276
#
_entry.id   396bf69f890f5c735569b6c53a1e9276
#
_cell.length_a   1.000
_cell.length_b   1.000
_cell.length_c   1.000
_cell.angle_alpha   90.00
_cell.angle_beta   90.00
_cell.angle_gamma   90.00
#
_symmetry.space_group_name_H-M   'P 1'
#
loop_
_entity.id
_entity.type
_entity.pdbx_description
1 polymer ?
#
loop_
_entity_poly.entity_id
_entity_poly.type
_entity_poly.pdbx_seq_one_letter_code
_entity_poly.pdbx_strand_id
1 'polypeptide(L)'
;VVAADGLQSKVRSSFNLPVTQVAFEQTAIIANIQTADLPTNRPQKHWAYERFTETGPLALLPMGDSQGQPRLSLVWALDDAQAKQMQAAPKAEFLAALQQAFGYRAGTFIDVSARHAYPLNLSYMPRPIHHRCVFIGNAAQTLHPIAGQGFNLGLRDVVSLLEVIQTALAQGDDIDSAAVTHAYLNAREHDRNSTIRNIEFLVRGFSNQYWPMALGRNLGLRL
;
A
#
# COMPACT_ATOMS: atom_id res chain seq x y z
N VAL A 1 24.43 -6.47 -8.83
CA VAL A 1 23.66 -5.21 -8.75
C VAL A 1 22.36 -5.45 -7.98
N VAL A 2 22.02 -4.52 -7.06
CA VAL A 2 20.71 -4.50 -6.38
C VAL A 2 19.92 -3.32 -6.89
N ALA A 3 18.81 -3.56 -7.58
CA ALA A 3 17.92 -2.54 -8.10
C ALA A 3 16.81 -2.26 -7.07
N ALA A 4 16.87 -1.07 -6.46
CA ALA A 4 15.92 -0.55 -5.48
C ALA A 4 15.39 0.85 -5.90
N ASP A 5 15.33 1.10 -7.21
CA ASP A 5 15.11 2.40 -7.84
C ASP A 5 13.62 2.71 -8.13
N GLY A 6 12.72 1.99 -7.45
CA GLY A 6 11.30 2.31 -7.40
C GLY A 6 10.46 1.79 -8.56
N LEU A 7 9.19 2.22 -8.60
CA LEU A 7 8.19 1.74 -9.55
C LEU A 7 8.63 1.88 -11.02
N GLN A 8 9.29 2.99 -11.36
CA GLN A 8 9.79 3.27 -12.71
C GLN A 8 11.27 2.87 -12.87
N SER A 9 11.64 1.68 -12.35
CA SER A 9 13.01 1.19 -12.34
C SER A 9 13.69 1.33 -13.71
N LYS A 10 14.76 2.14 -13.74
CA LYS A 10 15.60 2.30 -14.93
C LYS A 10 16.42 1.05 -15.19
N VAL A 11 16.88 0.38 -14.15
CA VAL A 11 17.60 -0.90 -14.25
C VAL A 11 16.72 -1.95 -14.92
N ARG A 12 15.46 -2.09 -14.47
CA ARG A 12 14.50 -3.01 -15.11
C ARG A 12 14.25 -2.66 -16.58
N SER A 13 14.05 -1.38 -16.87
CA SER A 13 13.78 -0.92 -18.23
C SER A 13 14.98 -1.11 -19.18
N SER A 14 16.22 -0.94 -18.69
CA SER A 14 17.42 -1.15 -19.52
C SER A 14 17.60 -2.60 -20.00
N PHE A 15 17.01 -3.55 -19.28
CA PHE A 15 16.99 -4.97 -19.69
C PHE A 15 15.68 -5.40 -20.37
N ASN A 16 14.74 -4.49 -20.62
CA ASN A 16 13.42 -4.78 -21.18
C ASN A 16 12.68 -5.92 -20.44
N LEU A 17 12.78 -5.96 -19.11
CA LEU A 17 12.20 -7.04 -18.32
C LEU A 17 10.67 -6.90 -18.20
N PRO A 18 9.94 -8.03 -18.29
CA PRO A 18 8.49 -8.01 -18.22
C PRO A 18 7.97 -7.61 -16.84
N VAL A 19 6.88 -6.87 -16.83
CA VAL A 19 6.11 -6.52 -15.64
C VAL A 19 4.65 -6.90 -15.87
N THR A 20 4.09 -7.65 -14.96
CA THR A 20 2.63 -7.86 -14.91
C THR A 20 2.00 -6.66 -14.24
N GLN A 21 0.97 -6.09 -14.86
CA GLN A 21 0.22 -4.97 -14.31
C GLN A 21 -1.25 -5.34 -14.20
N VAL A 22 -1.87 -4.99 -13.07
CA VAL A 22 -3.30 -5.13 -12.82
C VAL A 22 -3.83 -3.76 -12.41
N ALA A 23 -4.64 -3.16 -13.25
CA ALA A 23 -5.34 -1.92 -12.95
C ALA A 23 -6.60 -2.23 -12.11
N PHE A 24 -6.87 -1.39 -11.12
CA PHE A 24 -8.06 -1.51 -10.28
C PHE A 24 -9.09 -0.40 -10.54
N GLU A 25 -8.80 0.51 -11.48
CA GLU A 25 -9.65 1.68 -11.78
C GLU A 25 -9.93 2.52 -10.53
N GLN A 26 -8.94 2.62 -9.67
CA GLN A 26 -8.99 3.34 -8.41
C GLN A 26 -7.81 4.31 -8.31
N THR A 27 -8.08 5.44 -7.67
CA THR A 27 -7.09 6.46 -7.33
C THR A 27 -7.15 6.76 -5.83
N ALA A 28 -6.01 6.74 -5.14
CA ALA A 28 -5.92 7.16 -3.75
C ALA A 28 -5.73 8.65 -3.63
N ILE A 29 -6.56 9.30 -2.83
CA ILE A 29 -6.33 10.66 -2.34
C ILE A 29 -5.52 10.57 -1.04
N ILE A 30 -4.37 11.22 -1.02
CA ILE A 30 -3.47 11.33 0.13
C ILE A 30 -3.49 12.76 0.64
N ALA A 31 -3.71 12.94 1.94
CA ALA A 31 -3.70 14.24 2.59
C ALA A 31 -3.44 14.08 4.11
N ASN A 32 -3.13 15.18 4.79
CA ASN A 32 -3.12 15.24 6.25
C ASN A 32 -4.39 15.94 6.72
N ILE A 33 -5.08 15.33 7.69
CA ILE A 33 -6.34 15.81 8.25
C ILE A 33 -6.10 16.26 9.69
N GLN A 34 -6.65 17.40 10.06
CA GLN A 34 -6.76 17.82 11.47
C GLN A 34 -8.13 17.44 12.01
N THR A 35 -8.18 16.98 13.27
CA THR A 35 -9.42 16.59 13.92
C THR A 35 -9.63 17.35 15.22
N ALA A 36 -10.89 17.59 15.54
CA ALA A 36 -11.36 18.12 16.83
C ALA A 36 -12.36 17.15 17.45
N ASP A 37 -12.78 17.43 18.70
CA ASP A 37 -13.84 16.71 19.41
C ASP A 37 -13.62 15.21 19.49
N LEU A 38 -12.36 14.80 19.75
CA LEU A 38 -12.06 13.40 19.98
C LEU A 38 -12.83 12.87 21.18
N PRO A 39 -13.47 11.70 21.09
CA PRO A 39 -14.17 11.10 22.21
C PRO A 39 -13.25 10.99 23.44
N THR A 40 -13.61 11.63 24.54
CA THR A 40 -12.78 11.80 25.75
C THR A 40 -12.41 10.51 26.46
N ASN A 41 -13.13 9.42 26.18
CA ASN A 41 -12.95 8.11 26.79
C ASN A 41 -11.99 7.18 26.05
N ARG A 42 -11.31 7.66 24.97
CA ARG A 42 -10.36 6.85 24.20
C ARG A 42 -9.05 7.60 24.00
N PRO A 43 -7.90 7.07 24.41
CA PRO A 43 -6.60 7.66 24.12
C PRO A 43 -6.26 7.46 22.62
N GLN A 44 -6.79 8.35 21.77
CA GLN A 44 -6.79 8.17 20.31
C GLN A 44 -5.47 8.53 19.61
N LYS A 45 -4.47 9.02 20.33
CA LYS A 45 -3.20 9.49 19.74
C LYS A 45 -2.43 8.43 18.94
N HIS A 46 -2.75 7.15 19.14
CA HIS A 46 -2.03 6.02 18.53
C HIS A 46 -2.94 5.04 17.76
N TRP A 47 -4.17 5.43 17.47
CA TRP A 47 -5.10 4.56 16.76
C TRP A 47 -5.02 4.80 15.27
N ALA A 48 -4.78 3.73 14.51
CA ALA A 48 -5.01 3.68 13.09
C ALA A 48 -6.43 3.18 12.82
N TYR A 49 -7.08 3.78 11.84
CA TYR A 49 -8.41 3.38 11.41
C TYR A 49 -8.35 2.94 9.95
N GLU A 50 -9.03 1.87 9.64
CA GLU A 50 -9.30 1.46 8.27
C GLU A 50 -10.79 1.15 8.14
N ARG A 51 -11.42 1.68 7.11
CA ARG A 51 -12.80 1.45 6.76
C ARG A 51 -12.88 1.05 5.30
N PHE A 52 -13.57 -0.03 5.02
CA PHE A 52 -13.87 -0.43 3.66
C PHE A 52 -15.15 0.27 3.20
N THR A 53 -15.04 1.06 2.14
CA THR A 53 -16.15 1.74 1.46
C THR A 53 -16.48 0.99 0.17
N GLU A 54 -17.55 1.39 -0.51
CA GLU A 54 -17.92 0.80 -1.80
C GLU A 54 -16.87 1.01 -2.89
N THR A 55 -16.08 2.10 -2.79
CA THR A 55 -15.02 2.44 -3.75
C THR A 55 -13.64 1.90 -3.35
N GLY A 56 -13.49 1.42 -2.13
CA GLY A 56 -12.22 0.88 -1.64
C GLY A 56 -11.91 1.27 -0.19
N PRO A 57 -10.67 1.04 0.28
CA PRO A 57 -10.26 1.34 1.63
C PRO A 57 -10.14 2.85 1.87
N LEU A 58 -10.55 3.28 3.07
CA LEU A 58 -10.32 4.59 3.64
C LEU A 58 -9.55 4.42 4.94
N ALA A 59 -8.28 4.77 4.95
CA ALA A 59 -7.42 4.68 6.12
C ALA A 59 -7.09 6.05 6.70
N LEU A 60 -7.10 6.13 8.03
CA LEU A 60 -6.63 7.28 8.80
C LEU A 60 -5.56 6.80 9.77
N LEU A 61 -4.33 7.24 9.55
CA LEU A 61 -3.16 6.82 10.31
C LEU A 61 -2.70 7.94 11.25
N PRO A 62 -2.39 7.64 12.52
CA PRO A 62 -2.00 8.65 13.47
C PRO A 62 -0.68 9.32 13.07
N MET A 63 -0.65 10.64 13.18
CA MET A 63 0.54 11.48 13.02
C MET A 63 0.82 12.24 14.31
N GLY A 64 2.01 12.79 14.42
CA GLY A 64 2.32 13.73 15.51
C GLY A 64 1.40 14.95 15.49
N ASP A 65 1.06 15.45 16.67
CA ASP A 65 0.24 16.65 16.84
C ASP A 65 0.89 17.86 16.17
N SER A 66 0.07 18.78 15.67
CA SER A 66 0.53 20.10 15.20
C SER A 66 -0.23 21.17 15.94
N GLN A 67 0.48 22.06 16.61
CA GLN A 67 -0.10 23.15 17.40
C GLN A 67 -1.15 22.67 18.42
N GLY A 68 -0.92 21.49 19.02
CA GLY A 68 -1.84 20.89 19.99
C GLY A 68 -3.07 20.22 19.38
N GLN A 69 -3.19 20.18 18.06
CA GLN A 69 -4.30 19.50 17.37
C GLN A 69 -3.84 18.14 16.84
N PRO A 70 -4.62 17.08 17.07
CA PRO A 70 -4.35 15.75 16.51
C PRO A 70 -4.42 15.77 14.99
N ARG A 71 -3.47 15.07 14.36
CA ARG A 71 -3.41 14.92 12.91
C ARG A 71 -3.45 13.45 12.51
N LEU A 72 -4.07 13.21 11.38
CA LEU A 72 -4.16 11.89 10.75
C LEU A 72 -3.68 11.97 9.30
N SER A 73 -2.89 11.00 8.88
CA SER A 73 -2.60 10.81 7.46
C SER A 73 -3.76 10.05 6.82
N LEU A 74 -4.36 10.63 5.79
CA LEU A 74 -5.46 10.06 5.03
C LEU A 74 -4.92 9.29 3.82
N VAL A 75 -5.44 8.08 3.62
CA VAL A 75 -5.39 7.33 2.37
C VAL A 75 -6.83 6.95 2.02
N TRP A 76 -7.39 7.57 0.99
CA TRP A 76 -8.78 7.35 0.56
C TRP A 76 -8.82 6.86 -0.87
N ALA A 77 -9.11 5.57 -1.06
CA ALA A 77 -9.29 4.97 -2.37
C ALA A 77 -10.70 5.28 -2.90
N LEU A 78 -10.74 5.86 -4.08
CA LEU A 78 -11.96 6.26 -4.81
C LEU A 78 -11.87 5.75 -6.24
N ASP A 79 -13.00 5.69 -6.95
CA ASP A 79 -12.94 5.58 -8.40
C ASP A 79 -12.30 6.84 -9.02
N ASP A 80 -11.80 6.73 -10.24
CA ASP A 80 -11.03 7.80 -10.88
C ASP A 80 -11.83 9.11 -11.06
N ALA A 81 -13.15 9.02 -11.27
CA ALA A 81 -14.01 10.20 -11.43
C ALA A 81 -14.19 10.92 -10.09
N GLN A 82 -14.51 10.17 -9.04
CA GLN A 82 -14.66 10.69 -7.68
C GLN A 82 -13.33 11.24 -7.15
N ALA A 83 -12.22 10.58 -7.41
CA ALA A 83 -10.90 11.06 -7.00
C ALA A 83 -10.57 12.42 -7.63
N LYS A 84 -10.84 12.60 -8.92
CA LYS A 84 -10.68 13.91 -9.61
C LYS A 84 -11.58 14.98 -8.99
N GLN A 85 -12.83 14.65 -8.72
CA GLN A 85 -13.77 15.56 -8.06
C GLN A 85 -13.26 15.94 -6.66
N MET A 86 -12.90 14.99 -5.82
CA MET A 86 -12.44 15.23 -4.45
C MET A 86 -11.08 15.96 -4.40
N GLN A 87 -10.20 15.72 -5.36
CA GLN A 87 -8.96 16.47 -5.46
C GLN A 87 -9.18 17.95 -5.74
N ALA A 88 -10.15 18.28 -6.60
CA ALA A 88 -10.48 19.65 -7.01
C ALA A 88 -11.48 20.36 -6.08
N ALA A 89 -12.23 19.61 -5.27
CA ALA A 89 -13.30 20.13 -4.44
C ALA A 89 -12.83 21.25 -3.48
N PRO A 90 -13.65 22.26 -3.17
CA PRO A 90 -13.37 23.17 -2.08
C PRO A 90 -13.13 22.43 -0.75
N LYS A 91 -12.31 23.01 0.13
CA LYS A 91 -11.95 22.41 1.42
C LYS A 91 -13.17 21.94 2.23
N ALA A 92 -14.19 22.78 2.34
CA ALA A 92 -15.40 22.47 3.11
C ALA A 92 -16.17 21.27 2.51
N GLU A 93 -16.29 21.20 1.19
CA GLU A 93 -16.95 20.09 0.49
C GLU A 93 -16.18 18.79 0.68
N PHE A 94 -14.84 18.83 0.53
CA PHE A 94 -14.00 17.67 0.76
C PHE A 94 -14.13 17.12 2.19
N LEU A 95 -14.05 18.00 3.21
CA LEU A 95 -14.18 17.59 4.61
C LEU A 95 -15.56 17.01 4.92
N ALA A 96 -16.63 17.59 4.35
CA ALA A 96 -17.98 17.07 4.50
C ALA A 96 -18.13 15.67 3.87
N ALA A 97 -17.62 15.48 2.65
CA ALA A 97 -17.64 14.18 1.97
C ALA A 97 -16.81 13.12 2.74
N LEU A 98 -15.62 13.51 3.21
CA LEU A 98 -14.79 12.62 4.01
C LEU A 98 -15.45 12.25 5.34
N GLN A 99 -16.09 13.22 6.02
CA GLN A 99 -16.81 12.96 7.27
C GLN A 99 -17.99 12.02 7.06
N GLN A 100 -18.72 12.20 5.96
CA GLN A 100 -19.82 11.30 5.60
C GLN A 100 -19.31 9.89 5.33
N ALA A 101 -18.22 9.75 4.57
CA ALA A 101 -17.64 8.45 4.23
C ALA A 101 -17.07 7.73 5.46
N PHE A 102 -16.42 8.46 6.37
CA PHE A 102 -15.75 7.87 7.54
C PHE A 102 -16.64 7.79 8.78
N GLY A 103 -17.49 8.78 9.02
CA GLY A 103 -18.21 8.96 10.27
C GLY A 103 -17.38 9.69 11.34
N TYR A 104 -17.83 9.69 12.59
CA TYR A 104 -17.28 10.52 13.67
C TYR A 104 -16.36 9.77 14.65
N ARG A 105 -15.92 8.56 14.32
CA ARG A 105 -15.06 7.77 15.22
C ARG A 105 -13.68 8.38 15.47
N ALA A 106 -13.17 9.15 14.52
CA ALA A 106 -11.91 9.87 14.61
C ALA A 106 -12.10 11.37 14.95
N GLY A 107 -13.26 11.74 15.49
CA GLY A 107 -13.64 13.14 15.76
C GLY A 107 -14.21 13.84 14.55
N THR A 108 -14.28 15.17 14.65
CA THR A 108 -14.75 16.05 13.57
C THR A 108 -13.55 16.52 12.75
N PHE A 109 -13.60 16.37 11.44
CA PHE A 109 -12.53 16.82 10.53
C PHE A 109 -12.66 18.32 10.30
N ILE A 110 -11.63 19.09 10.72
CA ILE A 110 -11.65 20.56 10.72
C ILE A 110 -10.72 21.19 9.70
N ASP A 111 -9.68 20.46 9.28
CA ASP A 111 -8.71 20.95 8.30
C ASP A 111 -8.13 19.82 7.45
N VAL A 112 -7.68 20.19 6.23
CA VAL A 112 -7.00 19.31 5.30
C VAL A 112 -5.84 20.01 4.61
N SER A 113 -4.70 19.34 4.49
CA SER A 113 -3.54 19.79 3.71
C SER A 113 -3.80 19.77 2.20
N ALA A 114 -2.77 20.07 1.40
CA ALA A 114 -2.77 19.78 -0.02
C ALA A 114 -3.11 18.29 -0.24
N ARG A 115 -3.96 18.03 -1.25
CA ARG A 115 -4.43 16.69 -1.62
C ARG A 115 -3.66 16.22 -2.84
N HIS A 116 -3.12 15.01 -2.76
CA HIS A 116 -2.38 14.38 -3.85
C HIS A 116 -3.11 13.13 -4.30
N ALA A 117 -3.21 12.93 -5.61
CA ALA A 117 -3.88 11.78 -6.21
C ALA A 117 -2.84 10.82 -6.81
N TYR A 118 -2.97 9.53 -6.48
CA TYR A 118 -2.09 8.46 -6.96
C TYR A 118 -2.92 7.31 -7.51
N PRO A 119 -2.80 7.00 -8.83
CA PRO A 119 -3.45 5.82 -9.40
C PRO A 119 -3.00 4.54 -8.68
N LEU A 120 -3.95 3.69 -8.34
CA LEU A 120 -3.69 2.44 -7.62
C LEU A 120 -3.61 1.28 -8.60
N ASN A 121 -2.41 0.77 -8.77
CA ASN A 121 -2.12 -0.38 -9.61
C ASN A 121 -1.33 -1.41 -8.81
N LEU A 122 -1.57 -2.67 -9.10
CA LEU A 122 -0.65 -3.74 -8.74
C LEU A 122 0.30 -3.93 -9.92
N SER A 123 1.60 -3.88 -9.67
CA SER A 123 2.59 -4.25 -10.68
C SER A 123 3.67 -5.12 -10.06
N TYR A 124 4.11 -6.13 -10.78
CA TYR A 124 5.19 -7.00 -10.29
C TYR A 124 5.95 -7.67 -11.43
N MET A 125 7.22 -7.89 -11.19
CA MET A 125 8.05 -8.73 -12.05
C MET A 125 7.68 -10.20 -11.81
N PRO A 126 7.41 -11.03 -12.83
CA PRO A 126 7.25 -12.47 -12.64
C PRO A 126 8.47 -13.10 -11.97
N ARG A 127 9.65 -12.61 -12.32
CA ARG A 127 10.92 -13.06 -11.77
C ARG A 127 11.78 -11.86 -11.39
N PRO A 128 11.96 -11.55 -10.07
CA PRO A 128 12.70 -10.36 -9.61
C PRO A 128 14.22 -10.54 -9.59
N ILE A 129 14.76 -11.34 -10.51
CA ILE A 129 16.20 -11.48 -10.77
C ILE A 129 16.47 -11.50 -12.28
N HIS A 130 17.65 -11.02 -12.68
CA HIS A 130 18.12 -11.09 -14.04
C HIS A 130 19.65 -11.08 -14.07
N HIS A 131 20.28 -12.16 -14.59
CA HIS A 131 21.73 -12.35 -14.51
C HIS A 131 22.25 -12.11 -13.08
N ARG A 132 23.15 -11.14 -12.92
CA ARG A 132 23.76 -10.72 -11.65
C ARG A 132 23.00 -9.54 -10.98
N CYS A 133 21.74 -9.35 -11.34
CA CYS A 133 20.87 -8.32 -10.80
C CYS A 133 19.74 -8.93 -9.96
N VAL A 134 19.48 -8.33 -8.80
CA VAL A 134 18.34 -8.61 -7.93
C VAL A 134 17.49 -7.35 -7.84
N PHE A 135 16.17 -7.48 -7.97
CA PHE A 135 15.21 -6.39 -7.83
C PHE A 135 14.48 -6.53 -6.50
N ILE A 136 14.35 -5.42 -5.75
CA ILE A 136 13.72 -5.38 -4.44
C ILE A 136 12.74 -4.21 -4.31
N GLY A 137 11.79 -4.32 -3.39
CA GLY A 137 10.81 -3.28 -3.11
C GLY A 137 10.01 -2.90 -4.37
N ASN A 138 9.76 -1.60 -4.57
CA ASN A 138 8.94 -1.13 -5.70
C ASN A 138 9.60 -1.32 -7.08
N ALA A 139 10.89 -1.63 -7.15
CA ALA A 139 11.51 -2.03 -8.41
C ALA A 139 11.08 -3.45 -8.83
N ALA A 140 10.80 -4.33 -7.88
CA ALA A 140 10.32 -5.69 -8.10
C ALA A 140 8.80 -5.79 -8.12
N GLN A 141 8.11 -5.12 -7.19
CA GLN A 141 6.65 -5.14 -7.05
C GLN A 141 6.10 -3.89 -6.36
N THR A 142 5.03 -3.34 -6.89
CA THR A 142 4.24 -2.27 -6.26
C THR A 142 2.86 -2.84 -5.96
N LEU A 143 2.43 -2.72 -4.70
CA LEU A 143 1.19 -3.30 -4.22
C LEU A 143 0.12 -2.23 -4.01
N HIS A 144 -1.14 -2.63 -4.09
CA HIS A 144 -2.25 -1.79 -3.65
C HIS A 144 -2.12 -1.51 -2.14
N PRO A 145 -2.41 -0.28 -1.66
CA PRO A 145 -2.21 0.11 -0.26
C PRO A 145 -3.15 -0.59 0.74
N ILE A 146 -4.12 -1.37 0.26
CA ILE A 146 -4.97 -2.20 1.13
C ILE A 146 -4.08 -3.05 2.05
N ALA A 147 -4.36 -3.04 3.34
CA ALA A 147 -3.58 -3.72 4.37
C ALA A 147 -2.11 -3.23 4.55
N GLY A 148 -1.66 -2.15 3.90
CA GLY A 148 -0.36 -1.51 4.15
C GLY A 148 0.88 -2.39 3.93
N GLN A 149 0.82 -3.43 3.08
CA GLN A 149 1.88 -4.46 2.98
C GLN A 149 3.06 -4.08 2.07
N GLY A 150 2.96 -3.01 1.27
CA GLY A 150 3.99 -2.68 0.28
C GLY A 150 5.38 -2.47 0.89
N PHE A 151 5.49 -1.66 1.93
CA PHE A 151 6.74 -1.42 2.65
C PHE A 151 7.26 -2.68 3.33
N ASN A 152 6.38 -3.42 4.00
CA ASN A 152 6.76 -4.64 4.71
C ASN A 152 7.32 -5.71 3.76
N LEU A 153 6.72 -5.86 2.57
CA LEU A 153 7.21 -6.79 1.56
C LEU A 153 8.60 -6.39 1.08
N GLY A 154 8.83 -5.09 0.80
CA GLY A 154 10.14 -4.59 0.41
C GLY A 154 11.19 -4.75 1.51
N LEU A 155 10.83 -4.58 2.77
CA LEU A 155 11.74 -4.82 3.90
C LEU A 155 12.12 -6.30 4.00
N ARG A 156 11.17 -7.21 3.82
CA ARG A 156 11.46 -8.65 3.76
C ARG A 156 12.37 -9.02 2.59
N ASP A 157 12.28 -8.32 1.46
CA ASP A 157 13.22 -8.49 0.35
C ASP A 157 14.65 -8.17 0.78
N VAL A 158 14.85 -7.07 1.52
CA VAL A 158 16.17 -6.67 2.04
C VAL A 158 16.71 -7.71 3.01
N VAL A 159 15.91 -8.15 3.99
CA VAL A 159 16.32 -9.14 4.99
C VAL A 159 16.75 -10.44 4.33
N SER A 160 15.90 -10.99 3.43
CA SER A 160 16.22 -12.24 2.73
C SER A 160 17.47 -12.12 1.84
N LEU A 161 17.67 -10.97 1.19
CA LEU A 161 18.87 -10.74 0.39
C LEU A 161 20.13 -10.72 1.27
N LEU A 162 20.07 -10.07 2.44
CA LEU A 162 21.17 -10.03 3.40
C LEU A 162 21.51 -11.43 3.92
N GLU A 163 20.53 -12.24 4.30
CA GLU A 163 20.72 -13.60 4.76
C GLU A 163 21.42 -14.49 3.70
N VAL A 164 20.99 -14.39 2.45
CA VAL A 164 21.59 -15.13 1.33
C VAL A 164 23.03 -14.68 1.07
N ILE A 165 23.31 -13.36 1.09
CA ILE A 165 24.67 -12.82 0.92
C ILE A 165 25.57 -13.25 2.07
N GLN A 166 25.12 -13.19 3.32
CA GLN A 166 25.89 -13.61 4.49
C GLN A 166 26.23 -15.10 4.42
N THR A 167 25.29 -15.94 3.98
CA THR A 167 25.51 -17.37 3.78
C THR A 167 26.59 -17.62 2.74
N ALA A 168 26.52 -16.96 1.58
CA ALA A 168 27.51 -17.09 0.51
C ALA A 168 28.90 -16.65 0.99
N LEU A 169 29.01 -15.52 1.69
CA LEU A 169 30.28 -15.05 2.26
C LEU A 169 30.87 -16.04 3.26
N ALA A 170 30.05 -16.64 4.12
CA ALA A 170 30.50 -17.64 5.09
C ALA A 170 31.01 -18.92 4.44
N GLN A 171 30.52 -19.25 3.25
CA GLN A 171 30.94 -20.41 2.43
C GLN A 171 32.11 -20.08 1.50
N GLY A 172 32.53 -18.83 1.41
CA GLY A 172 33.56 -18.37 0.49
C GLY A 172 33.09 -18.27 -0.96
N ASP A 173 31.78 -18.26 -1.19
CA ASP A 173 31.17 -18.18 -2.51
C ASP A 173 31.20 -16.74 -3.07
N ASP A 174 31.18 -16.63 -4.38
CA ASP A 174 31.06 -15.35 -5.07
C ASP A 174 29.62 -14.82 -4.92
N ILE A 175 29.47 -13.69 -4.19
CA ILE A 175 28.19 -13.05 -3.89
C ILE A 175 27.40 -12.59 -5.13
N ASP A 176 28.04 -12.47 -6.27
CA ASP A 176 27.37 -12.09 -7.52
C ASP A 176 27.09 -13.27 -8.45
N SER A 177 27.31 -14.49 -7.97
CA SER A 177 27.05 -15.72 -8.71
C SER A 177 25.54 -15.91 -9.00
N ALA A 178 25.27 -16.72 -10.02
CA ALA A 178 23.89 -17.12 -10.31
C ALA A 178 23.28 -17.93 -9.15
N ALA A 179 24.07 -18.67 -8.39
CA ALA A 179 23.62 -19.43 -7.22
C ALA A 179 23.00 -18.50 -6.16
N VAL A 180 23.66 -17.39 -5.85
CA VAL A 180 23.19 -16.39 -4.87
C VAL A 180 21.90 -15.71 -5.34
N THR A 181 21.82 -15.29 -6.60
CA THR A 181 20.57 -14.67 -7.11
C THR A 181 19.40 -15.65 -7.12
N HIS A 182 19.64 -16.93 -7.44
CA HIS A 182 18.61 -17.97 -7.37
C HIS A 182 18.23 -18.35 -5.94
N ALA A 183 19.18 -18.37 -5.00
CA ALA A 183 18.88 -18.57 -3.58
C ALA A 183 17.94 -17.47 -3.05
N TYR A 184 18.19 -16.21 -3.41
CA TYR A 184 17.29 -15.11 -3.10
C TYR A 184 15.88 -15.31 -3.72
N LEU A 185 15.80 -15.67 -5.00
CA LEU A 185 14.52 -15.91 -5.66
C LEU A 185 13.72 -16.98 -4.90
N ASN A 186 14.34 -18.11 -4.59
CA ASN A 186 13.70 -19.22 -3.88
C ASN A 186 13.24 -18.81 -2.46
N ALA A 187 14.06 -18.04 -1.74
CA ALA A 187 13.72 -17.56 -0.40
C ALA A 187 12.50 -16.63 -0.40
N ARG A 188 12.30 -15.86 -1.49
CA ARG A 188 11.22 -14.88 -1.58
C ARG A 188 9.95 -15.38 -2.29
N GLU A 189 10.06 -16.43 -3.11
CA GLU A 189 8.99 -16.83 -4.04
C GLU A 189 7.65 -17.07 -3.34
N HIS A 190 7.65 -17.89 -2.30
CA HIS A 190 6.41 -18.28 -1.63
C HIS A 190 5.73 -17.08 -0.94
N ASP A 191 6.46 -16.35 -0.10
CA ASP A 191 5.94 -15.20 0.66
C ASP A 191 5.47 -14.08 -0.27
N ARG A 192 6.29 -13.75 -1.27
CA ARG A 192 5.99 -12.72 -2.25
C ARG A 192 4.74 -13.04 -3.06
N ASN A 193 4.67 -14.24 -3.65
CA ASN A 193 3.55 -14.65 -4.49
C ASN A 193 2.26 -14.81 -3.67
N SER A 194 2.36 -15.28 -2.43
CA SER A 194 1.24 -15.35 -1.50
C SER A 194 0.70 -13.97 -1.16
N THR A 195 1.59 -13.02 -0.83
CA THR A 195 1.20 -11.63 -0.52
C THR A 195 0.52 -10.97 -1.72
N ILE A 196 1.08 -11.10 -2.93
CA ILE A 196 0.51 -10.53 -4.16
C ILE A 196 -0.91 -11.08 -4.40
N ARG A 197 -1.09 -12.41 -4.34
CA ARG A 197 -2.41 -13.05 -4.52
C ARG A 197 -3.42 -12.63 -3.48
N ASN A 198 -2.99 -12.55 -2.22
CA ASN A 198 -3.88 -12.14 -1.12
C ASN A 198 -4.36 -10.69 -1.29
N ILE A 199 -3.47 -9.79 -1.71
CA ILE A 199 -3.84 -8.38 -1.98
C ILE A 199 -4.80 -8.30 -3.18
N GLU A 200 -4.52 -9.01 -4.27
CA GLU A 200 -5.43 -9.04 -5.42
C GLU A 200 -6.81 -9.58 -5.02
N PHE A 201 -6.86 -10.65 -4.23
CA PHE A 201 -8.10 -11.21 -3.70
C PHE A 201 -8.86 -10.20 -2.81
N LEU A 202 -8.15 -9.52 -1.90
CA LEU A 202 -8.76 -8.51 -1.02
C LEU A 202 -9.32 -7.34 -1.83
N VAL A 203 -8.54 -6.78 -2.76
CA VAL A 203 -9.00 -5.66 -3.57
C VAL A 203 -10.25 -6.06 -4.37
N ARG A 204 -10.21 -7.17 -5.08
CA ARG A 204 -11.36 -7.67 -5.86
C ARG A 204 -12.56 -8.02 -4.98
N GLY A 205 -12.33 -8.56 -3.78
CA GLY A 205 -13.37 -8.93 -2.82
C GLY A 205 -14.05 -7.74 -2.15
N PHE A 206 -13.28 -6.69 -1.82
CA PHE A 206 -13.79 -5.54 -1.09
C PHE A 206 -14.23 -4.36 -1.98
N SER A 207 -13.82 -4.33 -3.24
CA SER A 207 -14.16 -3.26 -4.20
C SER A 207 -15.21 -3.69 -5.23
N ASN A 208 -16.14 -4.59 -4.86
CA ASN A 208 -17.22 -4.96 -5.74
C ASN A 208 -18.58 -4.84 -5.04
N GLN A 209 -19.62 -4.59 -5.85
CA GLN A 209 -21.01 -4.44 -5.41
C GLN A 209 -21.83 -5.74 -5.53
N TYR A 210 -21.18 -6.88 -5.78
CA TYR A 210 -21.86 -8.15 -5.93
C TYR A 210 -22.46 -8.58 -4.57
N TRP A 211 -23.79 -8.60 -4.46
CA TRP A 211 -24.52 -8.75 -3.19
C TRP A 211 -24.13 -9.98 -2.35
N PRO A 212 -23.82 -11.17 -2.90
CA PRO A 212 -23.38 -12.31 -2.08
C PRO A 212 -22.02 -12.08 -1.42
N MET A 213 -21.11 -11.36 -2.10
CA MET A 213 -19.81 -11.00 -1.53
C MET A 213 -19.95 -9.91 -0.47
N ALA A 214 -20.87 -8.96 -0.66
CA ALA A 214 -21.21 -7.94 0.34
C ALA A 214 -21.78 -8.57 1.61
N LEU A 215 -22.65 -9.59 1.48
CA LEU A 215 -23.18 -10.34 2.62
C LEU A 215 -22.10 -11.13 3.34
N GLY A 216 -21.24 -11.86 2.62
CA GLY A 216 -20.12 -12.62 3.17
C GLY A 216 -19.11 -11.71 3.89
N ARG A 217 -18.79 -10.55 3.33
CA ARG A 217 -17.93 -9.53 3.93
C ARG A 217 -18.51 -9.00 5.24
N ASN A 218 -19.81 -8.67 5.28
CA ASN A 218 -20.47 -8.15 6.47
C ASN A 218 -20.58 -9.20 7.58
N LEU A 219 -20.70 -10.48 7.25
CA LEU A 219 -20.68 -11.58 8.21
C LEU A 219 -19.24 -11.82 8.72
N GLY A 220 -18.24 -11.85 7.85
CA GLY A 220 -16.85 -12.08 8.24
C GLY A 220 -16.22 -10.94 9.06
N LEU A 221 -16.73 -9.71 8.97
CA LEU A 221 -16.27 -8.59 9.79
C LEU A 221 -16.99 -8.48 11.16
N ARG A 222 -18.00 -9.34 11.41
CA ARG A 222 -18.71 -9.40 12.71
C ARG A 222 -18.23 -10.54 13.62
N LEU A 223 -17.41 -11.45 13.09
CA LEU A 223 -16.73 -12.52 13.81
C LEU A 223 -15.34 -12.07 14.26
#